data_78acc75c4f09a6fdd6d97eae67f434c4
#
_entry.id   78acc75c4f09a6fdd6d97eae67f434c4
#
_cell.length_a   1.000
_cell.length_b   1.000
_cell.length_c   1.000
_cell.angle_alpha   90.00
_cell.angle_beta   90.00
_cell.angle_gamma   90.00
#
_symmetry.space_group_name_H-M   'P 1'
#
loop_
_entity.id
_entity.type
_entity.pdbx_description
1 polymer ?
#
loop_
_entity_poly.entity_id
_entity_poly.type
_entity_poly.pdbx_seq_one_letter_code
_entity_poly.pdbx_strand_id
1 'polypeptide(L)'
;MRFYLLIRSLIRPLLKAWCGLHLTGEASIPGEGPLVVVANHRSYLDAFLLAAAFPRPISFLTTAEAFRPLWQRLFLKALGCIKLRRYRPDPIAIRKVLRTLEAGGVVGVFPEGERSWDGAPSPVLPGVARMLILAGKQVIAVNLSGSYRIWPRWGWGPRRAPVSLEVSEPMIPRIELDVELWLANTLATHPSPPLLRNYSAADVGRLLWRCPSCGSPNAVRGRRAGMVFCLKCSRSGQLYSGSHLSWDGSSARPLRTWARVVALGVEERHSFEPPGPHPERRWPFLRLSDGVGDEPLTARGKGEAVLTPKALVLRAHRWRAYVPAETIRSVTVEGSHKLQVATTRRIYELRYRRGSPRGPRAHIEAWLNTRGTIYRRASE
;
A
#
# COMPACT_ATOMS: atom_id res chain seq x y z
N MET A 1 -19.45 -2.87 19.26
CA MET A 1 -20.46 -3.36 18.32
C MET A 1 -21.48 -2.29 17.93
N ARG A 2 -22.26 -1.70 18.85
CA ARG A 2 -23.27 -0.65 18.54
C ARG A 2 -22.73 0.54 17.76
N PHE A 3 -21.54 1.05 18.14
CA PHE A 3 -20.86 2.15 17.46
C PHE A 3 -20.54 1.82 15.99
N TYR A 4 -20.06 0.60 15.69
CA TYR A 4 -19.79 0.15 14.32
C TYR A 4 -21.07 0.16 13.48
N LEU A 5 -22.17 -0.40 14.01
CA LEU A 5 -23.46 -0.46 13.30
C LEU A 5 -24.01 0.95 13.04
N LEU A 6 -23.88 1.86 13.98
CA LEU A 6 -24.27 3.26 13.82
C LEU A 6 -23.48 3.93 12.67
N ILE A 7 -22.15 3.80 12.70
CA ILE A 7 -21.29 4.35 11.62
C ILE A 7 -21.67 3.74 10.28
N ARG A 8 -21.86 2.43 10.22
CA ARG A 8 -22.24 1.73 8.99
C ARG A 8 -23.58 2.23 8.44
N SER A 9 -24.59 2.40 9.30
CA SER A 9 -25.93 2.88 8.86
C SER A 9 -25.88 4.29 8.26
N LEU A 10 -24.98 5.14 8.74
CA LEU A 10 -24.78 6.49 8.21
C LEU A 10 -23.94 6.51 6.93
N ILE A 11 -22.85 5.72 6.89
CA ILE A 11 -21.90 5.76 5.77
C ILE A 11 -22.38 4.95 4.57
N ARG A 12 -23.09 3.83 4.75
CA ARG A 12 -23.56 2.96 3.67
C ARG A 12 -24.41 3.71 2.61
N PRO A 13 -25.46 4.44 2.97
CA PRO A 13 -26.26 5.18 1.99
C PRO A 13 -25.46 6.28 1.30
N LEU A 14 -24.56 6.96 2.00
CA LEU A 14 -23.68 7.98 1.43
C LEU A 14 -22.73 7.38 0.38
N LEU A 15 -22.09 6.26 0.68
CA LEU A 15 -21.20 5.57 -0.28
C LEU A 15 -21.99 5.00 -1.45
N LYS A 16 -23.19 4.45 -1.21
CA LYS A 16 -24.06 3.97 -2.28
C LYS A 16 -24.43 5.09 -3.25
N ALA A 17 -24.81 6.27 -2.75
CA ALA A 17 -25.12 7.43 -3.56
C ALA A 17 -23.88 8.02 -4.25
N TRP A 18 -22.72 8.03 -3.56
CA TRP A 18 -21.50 8.66 -4.06
C TRP A 18 -20.76 7.81 -5.10
N CYS A 19 -20.61 6.49 -4.87
CA CYS A 19 -19.82 5.61 -5.73
C CYS A 19 -20.58 4.38 -6.24
N GLY A 20 -21.92 4.36 -6.11
CA GLY A 20 -22.73 3.23 -6.55
C GLY A 20 -22.30 1.91 -5.89
N LEU A 21 -21.94 1.96 -4.61
CA LEU A 21 -21.42 0.80 -3.87
C LEU A 21 -22.39 -0.37 -3.98
N HIS A 22 -21.94 -1.48 -4.56
CA HIS A 22 -22.71 -2.68 -4.81
C HIS A 22 -21.96 -3.91 -4.28
N LEU A 23 -22.70 -4.86 -3.69
CA LEU A 23 -22.21 -6.13 -3.20
C LEU A 23 -22.91 -7.26 -3.96
N THR A 24 -22.13 -8.18 -4.52
CA THR A 24 -22.61 -9.42 -5.17
C THR A 24 -22.08 -10.64 -4.41
N GLY A 25 -22.78 -11.77 -4.51
CA GLY A 25 -22.44 -12.99 -3.78
C GLY A 25 -22.76 -12.89 -2.27
N GLU A 26 -23.69 -12.01 -1.86
CA GLU A 26 -24.07 -11.85 -0.44
C GLU A 26 -24.62 -13.14 0.17
N ALA A 27 -25.22 -14.03 -0.64
CA ALA A 27 -25.72 -15.32 -0.21
C ALA A 27 -24.63 -16.27 0.32
N SER A 28 -23.39 -16.12 -0.16
CA SER A 28 -22.25 -16.90 0.29
C SER A 28 -21.67 -16.44 1.64
N ILE A 29 -22.20 -15.35 2.22
CA ILE A 29 -21.73 -14.84 3.50
C ILE A 29 -22.46 -15.56 4.65
N PRO A 30 -21.73 -16.33 5.51
CA PRO A 30 -22.34 -16.94 6.68
C PRO A 30 -22.97 -15.87 7.59
N GLY A 31 -24.25 -16.05 7.93
CA GLY A 31 -25.00 -15.12 8.79
C GLY A 31 -24.43 -15.03 10.21
N GLU A 32 -23.91 -16.14 10.74
CA GLU A 32 -23.39 -16.28 12.10
C GLU A 32 -22.06 -17.05 12.12
N GLY A 33 -21.46 -17.15 13.29
CA GLY A 33 -20.23 -17.90 13.51
C GLY A 33 -18.93 -17.19 13.05
N PRO A 34 -17.78 -17.79 13.31
CA PRO A 34 -16.48 -17.23 12.99
C PRO A 34 -16.22 -17.19 11.48
N LEU A 35 -15.70 -16.05 11.00
CA LEU A 35 -15.43 -15.86 9.59
C LEU A 35 -14.18 -15.01 9.40
N VAL A 36 -13.33 -15.40 8.46
CA VAL A 36 -12.24 -14.53 7.98
C VAL A 36 -12.62 -13.97 6.59
N VAL A 37 -12.53 -12.68 6.44
CA VAL A 37 -12.74 -11.96 5.17
C VAL A 37 -11.40 -11.50 4.65
N VAL A 38 -10.96 -12.01 3.51
CA VAL A 38 -9.76 -11.54 2.82
C VAL A 38 -10.16 -10.69 1.64
N ALA A 39 -9.46 -9.58 1.41
CA ALA A 39 -9.80 -8.66 0.33
C ALA A 39 -8.55 -8.04 -0.31
N ASN A 40 -8.61 -7.70 -1.58
CA ASN A 40 -7.56 -6.95 -2.26
C ASN A 40 -7.46 -5.52 -1.72
N HIS A 41 -6.24 -4.94 -1.73
CA HIS A 41 -5.99 -3.62 -1.13
C HIS A 41 -5.46 -2.60 -2.14
N ARG A 42 -6.28 -1.68 -2.60
CA ARG A 42 -5.98 -0.74 -3.69
C ARG A 42 -6.23 0.73 -3.36
N SER A 43 -7.07 0.98 -2.36
CA SER A 43 -7.53 2.32 -2.01
C SER A 43 -7.37 2.60 -0.51
N TYR A 44 -7.33 3.90 -0.17
CA TYR A 44 -7.46 4.31 1.23
C TYR A 44 -8.84 3.99 1.81
N LEU A 45 -9.85 3.81 0.96
CA LEU A 45 -11.22 3.58 1.38
C LEU A 45 -11.64 2.11 1.41
N ASP A 46 -10.77 1.14 1.04
CA ASP A 46 -11.16 -0.27 0.93
C ASP A 46 -11.80 -0.82 2.20
N ALA A 47 -11.19 -0.59 3.37
CA ALA A 47 -11.74 -1.04 4.64
C ALA A 47 -13.11 -0.41 4.94
N PHE A 48 -13.30 0.86 4.58
CA PHE A 48 -14.59 1.54 4.77
C PHE A 48 -15.66 1.06 3.79
N LEU A 49 -15.28 0.84 2.52
CA LEU A 49 -16.16 0.29 1.49
C LEU A 49 -16.63 -1.10 1.89
N LEU A 50 -15.69 -1.96 2.31
CA LEU A 50 -15.99 -3.31 2.77
C LEU A 50 -16.85 -3.29 4.03
N ALA A 51 -16.50 -2.48 5.04
CA ALA A 51 -17.27 -2.34 6.27
C ALA A 51 -18.70 -1.82 6.04
N ALA A 52 -18.88 -0.93 5.07
CA ALA A 52 -20.21 -0.39 4.73
C ALA A 52 -21.06 -1.39 3.95
N ALA A 53 -20.47 -2.15 3.02
CA ALA A 53 -21.18 -3.12 2.20
C ALA A 53 -21.51 -4.41 2.97
N PHE A 54 -20.59 -4.88 3.81
CA PHE A 54 -20.68 -6.18 4.48
C PHE A 54 -21.79 -6.22 5.54
N PRO A 55 -22.60 -7.31 5.63
CA PRO A 55 -23.73 -7.35 6.55
C PRO A 55 -23.32 -7.45 8.02
N ARG A 56 -22.13 -8.02 8.31
CA ARG A 56 -21.61 -8.25 9.66
C ARG A 56 -20.46 -7.31 10.00
N PRO A 57 -20.28 -6.91 11.27
CA PRO A 57 -19.13 -6.11 11.71
C PRO A 57 -17.81 -6.83 11.48
N ILE A 58 -16.84 -6.15 10.87
CA ILE A 58 -15.52 -6.69 10.58
C ILE A 58 -14.46 -6.05 11.47
N SER A 59 -13.67 -6.87 12.18
CA SER A 59 -12.47 -6.45 12.90
C SER A 59 -11.25 -6.51 12.00
N PHE A 60 -10.83 -5.38 11.43
CA PHE A 60 -9.70 -5.34 10.49
C PHE A 60 -8.34 -5.44 11.18
N LEU A 61 -7.43 -6.25 10.61
CA LEU A 61 -6.01 -6.14 10.92
C LEU A 61 -5.47 -4.82 10.41
N THR A 62 -4.99 -3.98 11.30
CA THR A 62 -4.55 -2.61 11.00
C THR A 62 -3.15 -2.38 11.54
N THR A 63 -2.31 -1.73 10.77
CA THR A 63 -0.92 -1.50 11.13
C THR A 63 -0.76 -0.71 12.44
N ALA A 64 0.26 -1.02 13.23
CA ALA A 64 0.54 -0.36 14.50
C ALA A 64 0.67 1.17 14.35
N GLU A 65 1.18 1.62 13.21
CA GLU A 65 1.36 3.04 12.86
C GLU A 65 0.03 3.80 12.82
N ALA A 66 -1.06 3.15 12.40
CA ALA A 66 -2.38 3.77 12.35
C ALA A 66 -2.94 4.08 13.76
N PHE A 67 -2.44 3.40 14.79
CA PHE A 67 -2.84 3.63 16.18
C PHE A 67 -2.03 4.73 16.90
N ARG A 68 -1.07 5.38 16.24
CA ARG A 68 -0.22 6.41 16.87
C ARG A 68 -0.97 7.71 17.19
N PRO A 69 -1.75 8.33 16.28
CA PRO A 69 -2.57 9.49 16.63
C PRO A 69 -3.67 9.09 17.63
N LEU A 70 -3.81 9.85 18.71
CA LEU A 70 -4.74 9.51 19.79
C LEU A 70 -6.19 9.33 19.30
N TRP A 71 -6.68 10.28 18.48
CA TRP A 71 -8.05 10.22 17.95
C TRP A 71 -8.25 8.99 17.05
N GLN A 72 -7.25 8.68 16.20
CA GLN A 72 -7.30 7.52 15.31
C GLN A 72 -7.21 6.21 16.09
N ARG A 73 -6.42 6.17 17.16
CA ARG A 73 -6.35 5.04 18.09
C ARG A 73 -7.70 4.74 18.76
N LEU A 74 -8.38 5.79 19.25
CA LEU A 74 -9.69 5.64 19.88
C LEU A 74 -10.73 5.16 18.86
N PHE A 75 -10.75 5.76 17.67
CA PHE A 75 -11.64 5.39 16.57
C PHE A 75 -11.44 3.92 16.14
N LEU A 76 -10.19 3.51 15.85
CA LEU A 76 -9.90 2.14 15.45
C LEU A 76 -10.21 1.10 16.53
N LYS A 77 -9.99 1.44 17.82
CA LYS A 77 -10.41 0.59 18.94
C LYS A 77 -11.93 0.46 19.01
N ALA A 78 -12.67 1.55 18.83
CA ALA A 78 -14.13 1.54 18.83
C ALA A 78 -14.73 0.72 17.68
N LEU A 79 -14.01 0.64 16.54
CA LEU A 79 -14.35 -0.24 15.42
C LEU A 79 -13.89 -1.70 15.62
N GLY A 80 -13.24 -2.04 16.72
CA GLY A 80 -12.73 -3.40 16.98
C GLY A 80 -11.50 -3.77 16.14
N CYS A 81 -10.77 -2.80 15.58
CA CYS A 81 -9.58 -3.09 14.78
C CYS A 81 -8.47 -3.74 15.59
N ILE A 82 -7.83 -4.74 15.02
CA ILE A 82 -6.73 -5.50 15.61
C ILE A 82 -5.40 -4.87 15.17
N LYS A 83 -4.61 -4.41 16.13
CA LYS A 83 -3.30 -3.82 15.90
C LYS A 83 -2.30 -4.90 15.49
N LEU A 84 -1.63 -4.72 14.34
CA LEU A 84 -0.62 -5.63 13.78
C LEU A 84 0.71 -4.89 13.58
N ARG A 85 1.80 -5.51 13.99
CA ARG A 85 3.18 -5.08 13.68
C ARG A 85 3.63 -5.78 12.40
N ARG A 86 3.76 -5.03 11.32
CA ARG A 86 4.18 -5.59 10.04
C ARG A 86 5.65 -6.03 10.06
N TYR A 87 6.01 -6.98 9.18
CA TYR A 87 7.37 -7.44 8.86
C TYR A 87 8.12 -8.08 10.04
N ARG A 88 7.42 -8.50 11.07
CA ARG A 88 7.93 -9.29 12.19
C ARG A 88 6.82 -10.17 12.77
N PRO A 89 7.16 -11.32 13.37
CA PRO A 89 6.16 -12.12 14.07
C PRO A 89 5.43 -11.29 15.13
N ASP A 90 4.11 -11.35 15.12
CA ASP A 90 3.28 -10.67 16.13
C ASP A 90 2.30 -11.63 16.78
N PRO A 91 2.75 -12.45 17.76
CA PRO A 91 1.90 -13.43 18.43
C PRO A 91 0.76 -12.79 19.21
N ILE A 92 0.88 -11.50 19.57
CA ILE A 92 -0.21 -10.75 20.24
C ILE A 92 -1.35 -10.49 19.26
N ALA A 93 -1.03 -10.08 18.04
CA ALA A 93 -2.02 -9.88 16.99
C ALA A 93 -2.71 -11.20 16.64
N ILE A 94 -1.95 -12.29 16.45
CA ILE A 94 -2.49 -13.61 16.14
C ILE A 94 -3.44 -14.10 17.24
N ARG A 95 -3.04 -13.99 18.52
CA ARG A 95 -3.95 -14.34 19.64
C ARG A 95 -5.23 -13.53 19.64
N LYS A 96 -5.19 -12.25 19.28
CA LYS A 96 -6.41 -11.41 19.17
C LYS A 96 -7.29 -11.85 18.00
N VAL A 97 -6.70 -12.22 16.86
CA VAL A 97 -7.43 -12.81 15.73
C VAL A 97 -8.18 -14.04 16.19
N LEU A 98 -7.49 -15.02 16.80
CA LEU A 98 -8.08 -16.26 17.26
C LEU A 98 -9.20 -16.02 18.28
N ARG A 99 -8.99 -15.18 19.28
CA ARG A 99 -10.04 -14.80 20.25
C ARG A 99 -11.26 -14.16 19.61
N THR A 100 -11.06 -13.30 18.61
CA THR A 100 -12.18 -12.68 17.89
C THR A 100 -12.99 -13.73 17.13
N LEU A 101 -12.32 -14.69 16.50
CA LEU A 101 -12.97 -15.78 15.80
C LEU A 101 -13.66 -16.77 16.78
N GLU A 102 -13.01 -17.13 17.89
CA GLU A 102 -13.59 -17.98 18.95
C GLU A 102 -14.87 -17.37 19.51
N ALA A 103 -14.95 -16.05 19.59
CA ALA A 103 -16.16 -15.32 20.00
C ALA A 103 -17.23 -15.21 18.86
N GLY A 104 -17.07 -15.95 17.74
CA GLY A 104 -18.01 -15.90 16.61
C GLY A 104 -17.89 -14.64 15.75
N GLY A 105 -16.84 -13.84 15.93
CA GLY A 105 -16.64 -12.59 15.21
C GLY A 105 -16.08 -12.76 13.81
N VAL A 106 -16.04 -11.65 13.06
CA VAL A 106 -15.48 -11.58 11.71
C VAL A 106 -14.17 -10.80 11.74
N VAL A 107 -13.12 -11.38 11.14
CA VAL A 107 -11.79 -10.75 11.01
C VAL A 107 -11.53 -10.39 9.56
N GLY A 108 -11.15 -9.14 9.28
CA GLY A 108 -10.81 -8.64 7.96
C GLY A 108 -9.30 -8.54 7.74
N VAL A 109 -8.82 -9.08 6.63
CA VAL A 109 -7.40 -9.11 6.28
C VAL A 109 -7.19 -8.65 4.84
N PHE A 110 -6.24 -7.75 4.64
CA PHE A 110 -5.70 -7.42 3.32
C PHE A 110 -4.39 -8.19 3.14
N PRO A 111 -4.39 -9.33 2.43
CA PRO A 111 -3.24 -10.24 2.39
C PRO A 111 -2.01 -9.67 1.69
N GLU A 112 -2.19 -8.64 0.88
CA GLU A 112 -1.13 -7.89 0.22
C GLU A 112 -0.28 -7.05 1.22
N GLY A 113 -0.80 -6.76 2.41
CA GLY A 113 -0.15 -5.97 3.46
C GLY A 113 0.06 -4.49 3.15
N GLU A 114 0.06 -4.12 1.88
CA GLU A 114 0.16 -2.74 1.38
C GLU A 114 -0.88 -2.48 0.27
N ARG A 115 -1.27 -1.23 0.12
CA ARG A 115 -2.08 -0.83 -1.03
C ARG A 115 -1.27 -0.88 -2.31
N SER A 116 -1.84 -1.43 -3.37
CA SER A 116 -1.24 -1.43 -4.69
C SER A 116 -0.85 -0.02 -5.16
N TRP A 117 0.31 0.09 -5.81
CA TRP A 117 0.78 1.36 -6.35
C TRP A 117 0.14 1.71 -7.71
N ASP A 118 0.03 0.76 -8.59
CA ASP A 118 -0.44 0.90 -9.97
C ASP A 118 -1.83 0.29 -10.23
N GLY A 119 -2.47 -0.25 -9.18
CA GLY A 119 -3.75 -0.93 -9.25
C GLY A 119 -3.65 -2.42 -9.62
N ALA A 120 -2.45 -2.92 -9.90
CA ALA A 120 -2.24 -4.36 -10.10
C ALA A 120 -2.32 -5.12 -8.77
N PRO A 121 -2.63 -6.43 -8.79
CA PRO A 121 -2.49 -7.28 -7.63
C PRO A 121 -1.06 -7.25 -7.10
N SER A 122 -0.91 -7.21 -5.79
CA SER A 122 0.38 -7.43 -5.13
C SER A 122 0.45 -8.88 -4.63
N PRO A 123 1.64 -9.48 -4.54
CA PRO A 123 1.79 -10.80 -3.95
C PRO A 123 1.23 -10.86 -2.53
N VAL A 124 0.70 -12.02 -2.16
CA VAL A 124 0.24 -12.31 -0.80
C VAL A 124 1.46 -12.33 0.14
N LEU A 125 1.35 -11.71 1.30
CA LEU A 125 2.43 -11.71 2.28
C LEU A 125 2.69 -13.13 2.81
N PRO A 126 3.97 -13.55 2.94
CA PRO A 126 4.31 -14.78 3.60
C PRO A 126 3.70 -14.86 5.01
N GLY A 127 3.14 -16.01 5.36
CA GLY A 127 2.51 -16.25 6.65
C GLY A 127 1.03 -15.89 6.72
N VAL A 128 0.43 -15.25 5.71
CA VAL A 128 -1.03 -15.05 5.67
C VAL A 128 -1.72 -16.41 5.53
N ALA A 129 -1.31 -17.27 4.59
CA ALA A 129 -1.86 -18.61 4.44
C ALA A 129 -1.74 -19.42 5.74
N ARG A 130 -0.58 -19.40 6.39
CA ARG A 130 -0.36 -20.05 7.70
C ARG A 130 -1.29 -19.51 8.79
N MET A 131 -1.51 -18.21 8.83
CA MET A 131 -2.45 -17.61 9.78
C MET A 131 -3.88 -18.10 9.53
N LEU A 132 -4.31 -18.21 8.28
CA LEU A 132 -5.64 -18.69 7.91
C LEU A 132 -5.80 -20.17 8.29
N ILE A 133 -4.79 -21.01 8.04
CA ILE A 133 -4.78 -22.42 8.45
C ILE A 133 -4.82 -22.55 9.96
N LEU A 134 -4.00 -21.78 10.68
CA LEU A 134 -3.99 -21.75 12.15
C LEU A 134 -5.35 -21.35 12.73
N ALA A 135 -6.04 -20.43 12.06
CA ALA A 135 -7.39 -20.02 12.47
C ALA A 135 -8.41 -21.13 12.27
N GLY A 136 -8.26 -22.01 11.27
CA GLY A 136 -9.10 -23.18 11.02
C GLY A 136 -10.59 -22.86 10.85
N LYS A 137 -10.92 -21.64 10.40
CA LYS A 137 -12.28 -21.14 10.22
C LYS A 137 -12.57 -20.91 8.75
N GLN A 138 -13.85 -20.76 8.42
CA GLN A 138 -14.25 -20.39 7.06
C GLN A 138 -13.60 -19.07 6.64
N VAL A 139 -13.14 -19.02 5.40
CA VAL A 139 -12.55 -17.83 4.76
C VAL A 139 -13.35 -17.54 3.50
N ILE A 140 -13.74 -16.30 3.31
CA ILE A 140 -14.26 -15.78 2.04
C ILE A 140 -13.31 -14.72 1.49
N ALA A 141 -13.19 -14.66 0.17
CA ALA A 141 -12.50 -13.58 -0.49
C ALA A 141 -13.49 -12.55 -1.01
N VAL A 142 -13.15 -11.27 -0.88
CA VAL A 142 -13.94 -10.16 -1.42
C VAL A 142 -13.08 -9.36 -2.38
N ASN A 143 -13.44 -9.38 -3.65
CA ASN A 143 -12.75 -8.62 -4.68
C ASN A 143 -13.38 -7.23 -4.84
N LEU A 144 -12.62 -6.19 -4.50
CA LEU A 144 -13.04 -4.80 -4.67
C LEU A 144 -12.62 -4.31 -6.06
N SER A 145 -13.58 -4.14 -6.95
CA SER A 145 -13.38 -3.53 -8.27
C SER A 145 -13.72 -2.05 -8.25
N GLY A 146 -12.92 -1.21 -8.93
CA GLY A 146 -13.12 0.24 -8.99
C GLY A 146 -12.52 1.04 -7.82
N SER A 147 -12.22 0.44 -6.69
CA SER A 147 -11.74 1.14 -5.49
C SER A 147 -10.42 1.89 -5.71
N TYR A 148 -9.50 1.34 -6.51
CA TYR A 148 -8.26 2.03 -6.91
C TYR A 148 -8.51 3.40 -7.54
N ARG A 149 -9.59 3.57 -8.27
CA ARG A 149 -9.94 4.83 -8.94
C ARG A 149 -10.45 5.88 -7.99
N ILE A 150 -11.06 5.44 -6.88
CA ILE A 150 -11.56 6.35 -5.86
C ILE A 150 -10.42 7.08 -5.18
N TRP A 151 -9.42 6.36 -4.67
CA TRP A 151 -8.31 6.99 -3.96
C TRP A 151 -7.05 6.12 -4.01
N PRO A 152 -6.33 6.14 -5.14
CA PRO A 152 -5.06 5.43 -5.24
C PRO A 152 -4.03 5.99 -4.27
N ARG A 153 -3.03 5.20 -3.92
CA ARG A 153 -1.99 5.52 -2.95
C ARG A 153 -1.23 6.81 -3.24
N TRP A 154 -1.10 7.20 -4.51
CA TRP A 154 -0.44 8.40 -4.99
C TRP A 154 -1.38 9.61 -5.20
N GLY A 155 -2.70 9.42 -5.10
CA GLY A 155 -3.69 10.47 -5.26
C GLY A 155 -3.83 11.36 -4.02
N TRP A 156 -4.19 12.64 -4.22
CA TRP A 156 -4.35 13.62 -3.14
C TRP A 156 -5.66 13.50 -2.37
N GLY A 157 -6.64 12.85 -2.90
CA GLY A 157 -7.95 12.77 -2.26
C GLY A 157 -8.91 11.84 -3.00
N PRO A 158 -10.08 11.58 -2.43
CA PRO A 158 -11.06 10.69 -3.01
C PRO A 158 -11.73 11.32 -4.24
N ARG A 159 -12.07 10.46 -5.21
CA ARG A 159 -12.78 10.78 -6.44
C ARG A 159 -13.99 9.91 -6.57
N ARG A 160 -15.01 10.40 -7.25
CA ARG A 160 -16.18 9.61 -7.55
C ARG A 160 -15.86 8.58 -8.64
N ALA A 161 -16.04 7.30 -8.33
CA ALA A 161 -15.96 6.21 -9.29
C ALA A 161 -16.83 5.05 -8.80
N PRO A 162 -17.46 4.27 -9.71
CA PRO A 162 -18.24 3.11 -9.31
C PRO A 162 -17.36 2.04 -8.65
N VAL A 163 -17.92 1.42 -7.61
CA VAL A 163 -17.27 0.33 -6.86
C VAL A 163 -18.21 -0.84 -6.72
N SER A 164 -17.73 -2.02 -7.07
CA SER A 164 -18.38 -3.29 -6.78
C SER A 164 -17.52 -4.16 -5.90
N LEU A 165 -18.18 -4.90 -5.02
CA LEU A 165 -17.58 -5.93 -4.18
C LEU A 165 -18.19 -7.27 -4.60
N GLU A 166 -17.34 -8.23 -4.90
CA GLU A 166 -17.74 -9.58 -5.27
C GLU A 166 -17.22 -10.57 -4.22
N VAL A 167 -18.13 -11.34 -3.64
CA VAL A 167 -17.85 -12.32 -2.58
C VAL A 167 -17.68 -13.71 -3.21
N SER A 168 -16.60 -14.39 -2.85
CA SER A 168 -16.38 -15.79 -3.25
C SER A 168 -17.20 -16.76 -2.41
N GLU A 169 -17.31 -17.99 -2.87
CA GLU A 169 -17.74 -19.10 -2.02
C GLU A 169 -16.76 -19.27 -0.84
N PRO A 170 -17.29 -19.70 0.34
CA PRO A 170 -16.47 -19.97 1.51
C PRO A 170 -15.52 -21.14 1.27
N MET A 171 -14.27 -21.02 1.76
CA MET A 171 -13.33 -22.13 1.83
C MET A 171 -12.84 -22.37 3.25
N ILE A 172 -12.43 -23.60 3.55
CA ILE A 172 -11.72 -23.95 4.80
C ILE A 172 -10.25 -24.19 4.46
N PRO A 173 -9.32 -23.34 4.93
CA PRO A 173 -7.90 -23.44 4.60
C PRO A 173 -7.28 -24.68 5.29
N ARG A 174 -6.58 -25.51 4.51
CA ARG A 174 -5.92 -26.74 5.00
C ARG A 174 -4.46 -26.82 4.57
N ILE A 175 -4.17 -26.54 3.31
CA ILE A 175 -2.85 -26.62 2.69
C ILE A 175 -2.37 -25.24 2.27
N GLU A 176 -1.13 -24.88 2.61
CA GLU A 176 -0.59 -23.53 2.41
C GLU A 176 -0.60 -23.13 0.92
N LEU A 177 -0.12 -24.03 0.05
CA LEU A 177 -0.08 -23.75 -1.39
C LEU A 177 -1.48 -23.55 -2.00
N ASP A 178 -2.46 -24.37 -1.59
CA ASP A 178 -3.84 -24.23 -2.09
C ASP A 178 -4.45 -22.89 -1.68
N VAL A 179 -4.18 -22.44 -0.45
CA VAL A 179 -4.63 -21.14 0.06
C VAL A 179 -3.98 -20.00 -0.70
N GLU A 180 -2.68 -20.08 -0.98
CA GLU A 180 -1.96 -19.05 -1.73
C GLU A 180 -2.47 -18.95 -3.17
N LEU A 181 -2.64 -20.07 -3.86
CA LEU A 181 -3.20 -20.13 -5.21
C LEU A 181 -4.64 -19.61 -5.26
N TRP A 182 -5.46 -20.03 -4.30
CA TRP A 182 -6.85 -19.56 -4.19
C TRP A 182 -6.90 -18.05 -3.99
N LEU A 183 -6.09 -17.49 -3.08
CA LEU A 183 -6.01 -16.04 -2.87
C LEU A 183 -5.54 -15.31 -4.13
N ALA A 184 -4.50 -15.82 -4.79
CA ALA A 184 -3.97 -15.20 -6.01
C ALA A 184 -5.03 -15.17 -7.13
N ASN A 185 -5.78 -16.25 -7.33
CA ASN A 185 -6.80 -16.36 -8.36
C ASN A 185 -8.04 -15.52 -8.03
N THR A 186 -8.52 -15.60 -6.78
CA THR A 186 -9.77 -14.94 -6.38
C THR A 186 -9.60 -13.42 -6.23
N LEU A 187 -8.44 -12.94 -5.77
CA LEU A 187 -8.14 -11.52 -5.62
C LEU A 187 -7.51 -10.89 -6.87
N ALA A 188 -7.43 -11.64 -7.97
CA ALA A 188 -6.99 -11.15 -9.26
C ALA A 188 -7.80 -9.92 -9.70
N THR A 189 -7.19 -9.09 -10.52
CA THR A 189 -7.82 -7.84 -10.97
C THR A 189 -8.87 -8.14 -12.04
N HIS A 190 -10.13 -7.90 -11.73
CA HIS A 190 -11.12 -7.72 -12.78
C HIS A 190 -10.88 -6.39 -13.48
N PRO A 191 -11.09 -6.31 -14.82
CA PRO A 191 -10.97 -5.07 -15.54
C PRO A 191 -11.95 -4.05 -14.95
N SER A 192 -11.41 -3.00 -14.38
CA SER A 192 -12.23 -1.93 -13.84
C SER A 192 -12.86 -1.14 -15.01
N PRO A 193 -14.15 -0.78 -14.99
CA PRO A 193 -14.77 0.02 -16.02
C PRO A 193 -14.03 1.35 -16.27
N PRO A 194 -14.11 1.98 -17.45
CA PRO A 194 -13.36 3.20 -17.76
C PRO A 194 -13.66 4.33 -16.79
N LEU A 195 -12.69 5.19 -16.51
CA LEU A 195 -12.82 6.32 -15.59
C LEU A 195 -13.77 7.38 -16.15
N LEU A 196 -14.71 7.84 -15.33
CA LEU A 196 -15.62 8.92 -15.68
C LEU A 196 -15.03 10.33 -15.39
N ARG A 197 -13.95 10.44 -14.60
CA ARG A 197 -13.25 11.70 -14.29
C ARG A 197 -11.77 11.52 -14.10
N ASN A 198 -11.01 12.54 -14.47
CA ASN A 198 -9.58 12.55 -14.68
C ASN A 198 -8.76 12.59 -13.39
N TYR A 199 -7.69 11.82 -13.33
CA TYR A 199 -6.61 12.08 -12.40
C TYR A 199 -6.00 13.47 -12.71
N SER A 200 -5.59 14.16 -11.66
CA SER A 200 -4.82 15.38 -11.86
C SER A 200 -3.46 15.04 -12.47
N ALA A 201 -3.02 15.82 -13.47
CA ALA A 201 -1.68 15.68 -14.01
C ALA A 201 -0.60 15.83 -12.92
N ALA A 202 -0.88 16.63 -11.87
CA ALA A 202 0.00 16.76 -10.70
C ALA A 202 0.16 15.45 -9.91
N ASP A 203 -0.86 14.59 -9.88
CA ASP A 203 -0.80 13.28 -9.22
C ASP A 203 0.02 12.27 -10.04
N VAL A 204 -0.04 12.36 -11.38
CA VAL A 204 0.69 11.46 -12.29
C VAL A 204 2.20 11.53 -12.05
N GLY A 205 2.74 12.71 -11.72
CA GLY A 205 4.15 12.86 -11.37
C GLY A 205 4.60 12.06 -10.12
N ARG A 206 3.65 11.60 -9.28
CA ARG A 206 3.94 10.71 -8.15
C ARG A 206 3.85 9.25 -8.55
N LEU A 207 2.91 8.91 -9.44
CA LEU A 207 2.82 7.59 -10.03
C LEU A 207 4.09 7.30 -10.84
N LEU A 208 4.47 8.25 -11.70
CA LEU A 208 5.69 8.18 -12.52
C LEU A 208 6.88 8.78 -11.75
N TRP A 209 7.34 8.07 -10.73
CA TRP A 209 8.45 8.51 -9.89
C TRP A 209 9.80 8.65 -10.62
N ARG A 210 9.89 8.17 -11.88
CA ARG A 210 10.97 8.38 -12.84
C ARG A 210 10.41 8.88 -14.16
N CYS A 211 11.24 9.58 -14.93
CA CYS A 211 10.89 9.93 -16.31
C CYS A 211 10.92 8.68 -17.19
N PRO A 212 9.87 8.40 -17.98
CA PRO A 212 9.87 7.28 -18.92
C PRO A 212 10.99 7.35 -19.96
N SER A 213 11.41 8.55 -20.39
CA SER A 213 12.43 8.74 -21.42
C SER A 213 13.85 8.73 -20.86
N CYS A 214 14.17 9.62 -19.90
CA CYS A 214 15.55 9.79 -19.41
C CYS A 214 15.83 9.08 -18.09
N GLY A 215 14.84 8.42 -17.48
CA GLY A 215 14.98 7.69 -16.23
C GLY A 215 15.25 8.57 -15.00
N SER A 216 15.30 9.90 -15.12
CA SER A 216 15.57 10.80 -13.99
C SER A 216 14.53 10.67 -12.89
N PRO A 217 14.91 10.38 -11.64
CA PRO A 217 13.98 10.21 -10.54
C PRO A 217 13.35 11.54 -10.13
N ASN A 218 12.08 11.50 -9.73
CA ASN A 218 11.32 12.65 -9.25
C ASN A 218 11.34 13.89 -10.17
N ALA A 219 11.57 13.68 -11.47
CA ALA A 219 11.66 14.76 -12.45
C ALA A 219 10.32 15.03 -13.16
N VAL A 220 9.36 14.12 -13.07
CA VAL A 220 8.05 14.26 -13.74
C VAL A 220 7.16 15.21 -12.95
N ARG A 221 6.54 16.14 -13.67
CA ARG A 221 5.60 17.13 -13.13
C ARG A 221 4.35 17.19 -14.00
N GLY A 222 3.24 17.57 -13.39
CA GLY A 222 2.00 17.85 -14.11
C GLY A 222 1.59 19.31 -13.96
N ARG A 223 1.01 19.85 -15.02
CA ARG A 223 0.37 21.18 -15.07
C ARG A 223 -1.13 21.04 -15.30
N ARG A 224 -1.85 22.17 -15.22
CA ARG A 224 -3.26 22.25 -15.63
C ARG A 224 -3.43 21.79 -17.07
N ALA A 225 -4.65 21.47 -17.46
CA ALA A 225 -4.99 20.93 -18.79
C ALA A 225 -4.37 19.56 -19.13
N GLY A 226 -3.96 18.79 -18.11
CA GLY A 226 -3.51 17.40 -18.32
C GLY A 226 -2.07 17.24 -18.84
N MET A 227 -1.30 18.32 -18.95
CA MET A 227 0.08 18.23 -19.41
C MET A 227 1.00 17.66 -18.33
N VAL A 228 1.80 16.68 -18.68
CA VAL A 228 2.82 16.03 -17.85
C VAL A 228 4.18 16.18 -18.53
N PHE A 229 5.22 16.60 -17.81
CA PHE A 229 6.54 16.88 -18.42
C PHE A 229 7.68 16.54 -17.47
N CYS A 230 8.85 16.30 -18.04
CA CYS A 230 10.08 16.05 -17.30
C CYS A 230 10.91 17.33 -17.14
N LEU A 231 11.33 17.66 -15.92
CA LEU A 231 12.20 18.81 -15.62
C LEU A 231 13.64 18.63 -16.10
N LYS A 232 14.06 17.41 -16.45
CA LYS A 232 15.45 17.10 -16.83
C LYS A 232 15.67 17.02 -18.35
N CYS A 233 14.81 16.31 -19.06
CA CYS A 233 14.95 16.16 -20.52
C CYS A 233 13.90 16.95 -21.30
N SER A 234 13.06 17.71 -20.63
CA SER A 234 12.00 18.55 -21.21
C SER A 234 10.94 17.82 -22.04
N ARG A 235 11.02 16.48 -22.16
CA ARG A 235 9.99 15.68 -22.83
C ARG A 235 8.68 15.75 -22.05
N SER A 236 7.59 15.74 -22.79
CA SER A 236 6.25 15.92 -22.23
C SER A 236 5.26 14.91 -22.78
N GLY A 237 4.12 14.83 -22.14
CA GLY A 237 3.01 14.00 -22.55
C GLY A 237 1.67 14.64 -22.16
N GLN A 238 0.60 14.15 -22.76
CA GLN A 238 -0.75 14.60 -22.51
C GLN A 238 -1.56 13.49 -21.81
N LEU A 239 -2.20 13.83 -20.71
CA LEU A 239 -3.11 12.97 -20.00
C LEU A 239 -4.51 13.08 -20.60
N TYR A 240 -5.04 11.95 -21.08
CA TYR A 240 -6.38 11.82 -21.67
C TYR A 240 -7.30 11.06 -20.71
N SER A 241 -8.56 11.47 -20.65
CA SER A 241 -9.63 10.82 -19.85
C SER A 241 -9.18 10.34 -18.46
N GLY A 242 -8.13 10.94 -17.91
CA GLY A 242 -7.61 10.72 -16.57
C GLY A 242 -6.96 9.37 -16.29
N SER A 243 -6.88 8.49 -17.27
CA SER A 243 -6.30 7.17 -17.08
C SER A 243 -5.31 6.75 -18.18
N HIS A 244 -5.22 7.53 -19.25
CA HIS A 244 -4.33 7.27 -20.38
C HIS A 244 -3.37 8.44 -20.55
N LEU A 245 -2.10 8.14 -20.72
CA LEU A 245 -1.05 9.11 -20.97
C LEU A 245 -0.42 8.80 -22.33
N SER A 246 -0.39 9.79 -23.22
CA SER A 246 0.54 9.85 -24.35
C SER A 246 1.81 10.50 -23.83
N TRP A 247 2.96 9.90 -24.07
CA TRP A 247 4.24 10.42 -23.67
C TRP A 247 5.14 10.53 -24.88
N ASP A 248 5.72 11.72 -25.08
CA ASP A 248 6.69 11.98 -26.15
C ASP A 248 6.19 11.58 -27.55
N GLY A 249 4.94 11.95 -27.87
CA GLY A 249 4.30 11.66 -29.16
C GLY A 249 3.82 10.21 -29.33
N SER A 250 4.02 9.33 -28.34
CA SER A 250 3.52 7.95 -28.41
C SER A 250 2.00 7.88 -28.33
N SER A 251 1.42 6.77 -28.78
CA SER A 251 0.00 6.50 -28.58
C SER A 251 -0.40 6.51 -27.10
N ALA A 252 -1.61 6.96 -26.79
CA ALA A 252 -2.10 7.01 -25.42
C ALA A 252 -2.23 5.60 -24.83
N ARG A 253 -1.55 5.35 -23.72
CA ARG A 253 -1.55 4.06 -23.00
C ARG A 253 -2.07 4.25 -21.59
N PRO A 254 -2.65 3.21 -20.96
CA PRO A 254 -3.06 3.25 -19.57
C PRO A 254 -1.91 3.68 -18.64
N LEU A 255 -2.20 4.52 -17.65
CA LEU A 255 -1.20 4.97 -16.67
C LEU A 255 -0.46 3.82 -15.96
N ARG A 256 -1.14 2.69 -15.72
CA ARG A 256 -0.52 1.46 -15.18
C ARG A 256 0.61 0.93 -16.06
N THR A 257 0.47 1.03 -17.39
CA THR A 257 1.52 0.62 -18.33
C THR A 257 2.76 1.48 -18.16
N TRP A 258 2.60 2.80 -18.06
CA TRP A 258 3.69 3.72 -17.80
C TRP A 258 4.33 3.51 -16.43
N ALA A 259 3.53 3.23 -15.39
CA ALA A 259 4.03 2.90 -14.07
C ALA A 259 4.91 1.63 -14.08
N ARG A 260 4.54 0.62 -14.88
CA ARG A 260 5.36 -0.60 -15.09
C ARG A 260 6.64 -0.31 -15.86
N VAL A 261 6.57 0.42 -16.95
CA VAL A 261 7.77 0.84 -17.74
C VAL A 261 8.76 1.57 -16.83
N VAL A 262 8.27 2.46 -15.98
CA VAL A 262 9.10 3.17 -15.00
C VAL A 262 9.69 2.23 -13.94
N ALA A 263 8.97 1.20 -13.53
CA ALA A 263 9.45 0.19 -12.58
C ALA A 263 10.48 -0.75 -13.21
N LEU A 264 10.17 -1.32 -14.38
CA LEU A 264 11.05 -2.24 -15.11
C LEU A 264 12.39 -1.60 -15.48
N GLY A 265 12.40 -0.33 -15.89
CA GLY A 265 13.64 0.40 -16.16
C GLY A 265 14.59 0.55 -14.98
N VAL A 266 14.16 0.18 -13.75
CA VAL A 266 15.04 0.01 -12.59
C VAL A 266 15.63 -1.39 -12.57
N GLU A 267 14.81 -2.40 -12.87
CA GLU A 267 15.21 -3.82 -12.84
C GLU A 267 16.21 -4.12 -13.96
N GLU A 268 15.96 -3.66 -15.17
CA GLU A 268 16.87 -3.86 -16.33
C GLU A 268 18.23 -3.18 -16.14
N ARG A 269 18.30 -2.01 -15.47
CA ARG A 269 19.58 -1.32 -15.24
C ARG A 269 20.36 -1.87 -14.05
N HIS A 270 19.71 -2.66 -13.19
CA HIS A 270 20.38 -3.32 -12.07
C HIS A 270 20.88 -4.73 -12.40
N SER A 271 20.42 -5.33 -13.51
CA SER A 271 20.98 -6.58 -14.05
C SER A 271 22.27 -6.36 -14.86
N PHE A 272 22.59 -5.12 -15.19
CA PHE A 272 23.82 -4.75 -15.87
C PHE A 272 24.79 -4.04 -14.91
N GLU A 273 25.87 -4.73 -14.59
CA GLU A 273 27.03 -4.37 -13.79
C GLU A 273 26.79 -4.31 -12.26
N PRO A 274 27.64 -5.04 -11.49
CA PRO A 274 27.85 -4.67 -10.10
C PRO A 274 28.35 -3.22 -10.12
N PRO A 275 27.64 -2.28 -9.50
CA PRO A 275 28.04 -0.90 -9.59
C PRO A 275 29.40 -0.75 -8.93
N GLY A 276 30.35 -0.22 -9.69
CA GLY A 276 31.56 0.40 -9.13
C GLY A 276 31.18 1.32 -7.95
N PRO A 277 32.13 1.85 -7.18
CA PRO A 277 31.85 2.60 -5.96
C PRO A 277 30.76 3.62 -6.24
N HIS A 278 29.53 3.34 -5.77
CA HIS A 278 28.34 4.14 -6.10
C HIS A 278 28.55 5.57 -5.62
N PRO A 279 28.32 6.57 -6.47
CA PRO A 279 28.22 7.93 -5.98
C PRO A 279 27.12 7.99 -4.90
N GLU A 280 27.42 8.65 -3.79
CA GLU A 280 26.46 8.84 -2.70
C GLU A 280 25.13 9.35 -3.26
N ARG A 281 24.05 8.61 -3.05
CA ARG A 281 22.70 9.04 -3.46
C ARG A 281 22.04 9.79 -2.34
N ARG A 282 21.57 11.00 -2.63
CA ARG A 282 20.98 11.91 -1.64
C ARG A 282 19.53 12.19 -1.95
N TRP A 283 18.67 12.13 -0.92
CA TRP A 283 17.25 12.46 -1.01
C TRP A 283 16.87 13.42 0.11
N PRO A 284 16.55 14.69 -0.22
CA PRO A 284 16.05 15.62 0.78
C PRO A 284 14.65 15.23 1.25
N PHE A 285 14.38 15.38 2.53
CA PHE A 285 13.08 15.17 3.12
C PHE A 285 12.62 16.41 3.92
N LEU A 286 11.31 16.57 4.04
CA LEU A 286 10.71 17.68 4.79
C LEU A 286 10.76 17.43 6.29
N ARG A 287 10.56 16.17 6.71
CA ARG A 287 10.53 15.77 8.12
C ARG A 287 11.03 14.36 8.29
N LEU A 288 11.96 14.20 9.22
CA LEU A 288 12.35 12.91 9.77
C LEU A 288 11.71 12.75 11.14
N SER A 289 11.21 11.55 11.41
CA SER A 289 10.79 11.13 12.74
C SER A 289 11.31 9.73 13.01
N ASP A 290 11.70 9.42 14.23
CA ASP A 290 12.16 8.09 14.62
C ASP A 290 11.53 7.65 15.95
N GLY A 291 11.51 6.34 16.18
CA GLY A 291 10.99 5.76 17.42
C GLY A 291 11.38 4.30 17.58
N VAL A 292 11.20 3.80 18.78
CA VAL A 292 11.45 2.39 19.16
C VAL A 292 10.12 1.67 19.28
N GLY A 293 9.98 0.53 18.61
CA GLY A 293 8.76 -0.30 18.72
C GLY A 293 7.49 0.45 18.35
N ASP A 294 6.53 0.50 19.28
CA ASP A 294 5.20 1.11 19.13
C ASP A 294 5.10 2.52 19.73
N GLU A 295 6.20 3.05 20.22
CA GLU A 295 6.23 4.40 20.80
C GLU A 295 5.93 5.47 19.74
N PRO A 296 5.40 6.63 20.17
CA PRO A 296 5.24 7.78 19.28
C PRO A 296 6.57 8.16 18.65
N LEU A 297 6.54 8.46 17.34
CA LEU A 297 7.74 8.89 16.64
C LEU A 297 8.15 10.30 17.08
N THR A 298 9.39 10.44 17.54
CA THR A 298 9.99 11.72 17.86
C THR A 298 10.41 12.44 16.58
N ALA A 299 9.99 13.68 16.39
CA ALA A 299 10.37 14.50 15.24
C ALA A 299 11.83 14.98 15.37
N ARG A 300 12.61 14.83 14.28
CA ARG A 300 14.02 15.24 14.20
C ARG A 300 14.25 16.45 13.27
N GLY A 301 13.24 16.83 12.49
CA GLY A 301 13.29 17.99 11.62
C GLY A 301 13.53 17.69 10.15
N LYS A 302 13.89 18.72 9.39
CA LYS A 302 14.23 18.62 7.96
C LYS A 302 15.65 18.09 7.77
N GLY A 303 15.90 17.43 6.62
CA GLY A 303 17.22 16.93 6.34
C GLY A 303 17.31 16.13 5.05
N GLU A 304 18.26 15.22 5.00
CA GLU A 304 18.52 14.35 3.86
C GLU A 304 18.79 12.90 4.29
N ALA A 305 18.40 11.97 3.44
CA ALA A 305 18.83 10.58 3.49
C ALA A 305 19.94 10.37 2.44
N VAL A 306 21.06 9.81 2.85
CA VAL A 306 22.23 9.55 1.99
C VAL A 306 22.49 8.06 1.99
N LEU A 307 22.38 7.43 0.84
CA LEU A 307 22.77 6.03 0.66
C LEU A 307 24.26 5.98 0.31
N THR A 308 25.03 5.39 1.19
CA THR A 308 26.47 5.15 1.01
C THR A 308 26.73 3.68 0.70
N PRO A 309 27.94 3.31 0.25
CA PRO A 309 28.29 1.90 0.11
C PRO A 309 28.13 1.08 1.40
N LYS A 310 28.25 1.68 2.58
CA LYS A 310 28.24 0.98 3.87
C LYS A 310 26.91 1.05 4.61
N ALA A 311 26.14 2.11 4.44
CA ALA A 311 24.94 2.34 5.23
C ALA A 311 23.97 3.37 4.60
N LEU A 312 22.73 3.38 5.06
CA LEU A 312 21.82 4.49 4.91
C LEU A 312 22.08 5.50 6.05
N VAL A 313 22.55 6.68 5.71
CA VAL A 313 22.84 7.76 6.65
C VAL A 313 21.65 8.75 6.62
N LEU A 314 21.04 8.98 7.76
CA LEU A 314 19.97 9.94 7.94
C LEU A 314 20.50 11.17 8.67
N ARG A 315 20.36 12.36 8.10
CA ARG A 315 20.83 13.63 8.67
C ARG A 315 19.68 14.61 8.81
N ALA A 316 19.47 15.13 10.00
CA ALA A 316 18.45 16.17 10.26
C ALA A 316 18.97 17.13 11.30
N HIS A 317 19.14 18.44 10.95
CA HIS A 317 19.65 19.49 11.82
C HIS A 317 20.84 19.04 12.68
N ARG A 318 20.65 18.87 14.00
CA ARG A 318 21.68 18.40 14.95
C ARG A 318 21.62 16.89 15.21
N TRP A 319 20.85 16.13 14.45
CA TRP A 319 20.65 14.70 14.63
C TRP A 319 21.15 13.91 13.43
N ARG A 320 21.81 12.78 13.69
CA ARG A 320 22.30 11.87 12.66
C ARG A 320 22.08 10.43 13.09
N ALA A 321 21.72 9.57 12.15
CA ALA A 321 21.73 8.13 12.32
C ALA A 321 22.49 7.45 11.21
N TYR A 322 23.21 6.43 11.57
CA TYR A 322 23.89 5.50 10.68
C TYR A 322 23.10 4.17 10.75
N VAL A 323 22.53 3.74 9.64
CA VAL A 323 21.67 2.57 9.55
C VAL A 323 22.35 1.52 8.68
N PRO A 324 23.06 0.55 9.26
CA PRO A 324 23.71 -0.53 8.53
C PRO A 324 22.70 -1.41 7.81
N ALA A 325 23.09 -1.98 6.65
CA ALA A 325 22.23 -2.81 5.81
C ALA A 325 21.61 -3.98 6.57
N GLU A 326 22.44 -4.69 7.34
CA GLU A 326 22.08 -5.88 8.11
C GLU A 326 21.02 -5.62 9.20
N THR A 327 20.87 -4.37 9.61
CA THR A 327 19.86 -3.98 10.60
C THR A 327 18.51 -3.69 9.98
N ILE A 328 18.44 -3.42 8.66
CA ILE A 328 17.20 -3.06 7.97
C ILE A 328 16.34 -4.31 7.79
N ARG A 329 15.11 -4.25 8.26
CA ARG A 329 14.12 -5.32 8.15
C ARG A 329 13.06 -5.06 7.09
N SER A 330 12.71 -3.79 6.88
CA SER A 330 11.78 -3.42 5.82
C SER A 330 11.94 -1.98 5.38
N VAL A 331 11.62 -1.73 4.11
CA VAL A 331 11.55 -0.39 3.53
C VAL A 331 10.18 -0.25 2.87
N THR A 332 9.30 0.58 3.41
CA THR A 332 7.91 0.66 2.98
C THR A 332 7.53 2.08 2.64
N VAL A 333 6.60 2.23 1.71
CA VAL A 333 6.00 3.51 1.38
C VAL A 333 4.65 3.63 2.09
N GLU A 334 4.49 4.63 2.93
CA GLU A 334 3.25 4.92 3.61
C GLU A 334 2.58 6.16 2.99
N GLY A 335 1.42 5.93 2.39
CA GLY A 335 0.75 6.98 1.64
C GLY A 335 1.52 7.41 0.40
N SER A 336 1.29 8.64 -0.04
CA SER A 336 1.91 9.21 -1.25
C SER A 336 3.23 9.93 -0.99
N HIS A 337 3.61 10.11 0.26
CA HIS A 337 4.69 11.06 0.61
C HIS A 337 5.60 10.60 1.77
N LYS A 338 5.42 9.38 2.27
CA LYS A 338 6.21 8.87 3.38
C LYS A 338 6.99 7.62 2.99
N LEU A 339 8.23 7.53 3.41
CA LEU A 339 9.05 6.33 3.39
C LEU A 339 9.32 5.92 4.83
N GLN A 340 9.10 4.66 5.14
CA GLN A 340 9.49 4.10 6.43
C GLN A 340 10.62 3.08 6.22
N VAL A 341 11.65 3.19 7.04
CA VAL A 341 12.73 2.21 7.15
C VAL A 341 12.67 1.62 8.55
N ALA A 342 12.29 0.36 8.63
CA ALA A 342 12.27 -0.38 9.88
C ALA A 342 13.55 -1.19 10.04
N THR A 343 14.18 -1.08 11.21
CA THR A 343 15.33 -1.85 11.61
C THR A 343 14.96 -2.83 12.72
N THR A 344 15.92 -3.64 13.18
CA THR A 344 15.73 -4.52 14.34
C THR A 344 15.27 -3.77 15.60
N ARG A 345 15.66 -2.50 15.76
CA ARG A 345 15.42 -1.71 16.98
C ARG A 345 14.56 -0.49 16.75
N ARG A 346 14.65 0.20 15.61
CA ARG A 346 14.05 1.51 15.35
C ARG A 346 13.28 1.55 14.06
N ILE A 347 12.32 2.46 14.00
CA ILE A 347 11.60 2.84 12.77
C ILE A 347 11.95 4.29 12.47
N TYR A 348 12.32 4.55 11.23
CA TYR A 348 12.58 5.88 10.69
C TYR A 348 11.50 6.24 9.68
N GLU A 349 10.78 7.35 9.87
CA GLU A 349 9.79 7.86 8.94
C GLU A 349 10.30 9.14 8.27
N LEU A 350 10.45 9.10 6.96
CA LEU A 350 10.89 10.21 6.12
C LEU A 350 9.69 10.75 5.35
N ARG A 351 9.34 12.02 5.54
CA ARG A 351 8.24 12.68 4.81
C ARG A 351 8.79 13.60 3.73
N TYR A 352 8.28 13.43 2.52
CA TYR A 352 8.64 14.22 1.35
C TYR A 352 7.55 15.24 1.05
N ARG A 353 7.94 16.49 0.77
CA ARG A 353 6.98 17.54 0.37
C ARG A 353 6.61 17.42 -1.12
N ARG A 354 7.61 17.09 -1.94
CA ARG A 354 7.49 16.93 -3.40
C ARG A 354 8.23 15.66 -3.82
N GLY A 355 7.72 14.98 -4.84
CA GLY A 355 8.30 13.75 -5.31
C GLY A 355 7.67 12.49 -4.70
N SER A 356 8.08 11.35 -5.19
CA SER A 356 7.61 10.04 -4.74
C SER A 356 8.62 9.38 -3.80
N PRO A 357 8.21 8.82 -2.67
CA PRO A 357 9.08 8.02 -1.80
C PRO A 357 9.48 6.68 -2.43
N ARG A 358 8.87 6.30 -3.56
CA ARG A 358 9.15 5.04 -4.25
C ARG A 358 10.56 5.00 -4.85
N GLY A 359 11.08 6.13 -5.31
CA GLY A 359 12.44 6.22 -5.82
C GLY A 359 13.50 5.85 -4.77
N PRO A 360 13.53 6.54 -3.61
CA PRO A 360 14.39 6.14 -2.51
C PRO A 360 14.22 4.69 -2.06
N ARG A 361 12.97 4.20 -1.98
CA ARG A 361 12.68 2.81 -1.66
C ARG A 361 13.39 1.85 -2.62
N ALA A 362 13.16 1.99 -3.93
CA ALA A 362 13.73 1.10 -4.94
C ALA A 362 15.27 1.06 -4.89
N HIS A 363 15.92 2.20 -4.63
CA HIS A 363 17.38 2.25 -4.51
C HIS A 363 17.90 1.58 -3.26
N ILE A 364 17.21 1.75 -2.12
CA ILE A 364 17.59 1.08 -0.87
C ILE A 364 17.38 -0.43 -1.01
N GLU A 365 16.28 -0.89 -1.60
CA GLU A 365 16.02 -2.30 -1.86
C GLU A 365 17.07 -2.92 -2.78
N ALA A 366 17.41 -2.27 -3.89
CA ALA A 366 18.45 -2.73 -4.80
C ALA A 366 19.81 -2.82 -4.09
N TRP A 367 20.16 -1.83 -3.28
CA TRP A 367 21.42 -1.84 -2.49
C TRP A 367 21.45 -2.97 -1.45
N LEU A 368 20.32 -3.28 -0.80
CA LEU A 368 20.21 -4.41 0.13
C LEU A 368 20.42 -5.75 -0.59
N ASN A 369 19.82 -5.91 -1.78
CA ASN A 369 19.93 -7.13 -2.58
C ASN A 369 21.38 -7.40 -3.03
N THR A 370 22.16 -6.36 -3.40
CA THR A 370 23.56 -6.54 -3.80
C THR A 370 24.48 -7.01 -2.68
N ARG A 371 24.03 -7.00 -1.42
CA ARG A 371 24.83 -7.39 -0.25
C ARG A 371 24.52 -8.78 0.28
N GLY A 372 23.72 -9.57 -0.44
CA GLY A 372 23.33 -10.89 0.04
C GLY A 372 22.52 -10.84 1.34
N THR A 373 22.17 -9.65 1.82
CA THR A 373 21.17 -9.48 2.84
C THR A 373 19.90 -9.99 2.20
N ILE A 374 19.37 -11.15 2.66
CA ILE A 374 18.09 -11.68 2.20
C ILE A 374 17.04 -10.67 2.63
N TYR A 375 16.97 -9.57 1.89
CA TYR A 375 15.86 -8.67 1.91
C TYR A 375 14.74 -9.36 1.13
N ARG A 376 14.06 -10.31 1.79
CA ARG A 376 12.81 -10.82 1.27
C ARG A 376 11.90 -9.59 1.21
N ARG A 377 11.56 -9.16 0.00
CA ARG A 377 10.39 -8.29 -0.18
C ARG A 377 9.32 -8.92 0.70
N ALA A 378 8.59 -8.11 1.44
CA ALA A 378 7.42 -8.59 2.17
C ALA A 378 6.35 -9.20 1.23
N SER A 379 6.72 -9.44 -0.02
CA SER A 379 5.96 -9.95 -1.16
C SER A 379 6.67 -11.09 -1.91
N GLU A 380 7.73 -11.69 -1.37
CA GLU A 380 8.30 -12.95 -1.84
C GLU A 380 8.06 -14.06 -0.82
#